data_3418c3a6001db8126c9a29108d7cb5b3
#
_entry.id   3418c3a6001db8126c9a29108d7cb5b3
#
_cell.length_a   1.000
_cell.length_b   1.000
_cell.length_c   1.000
_cell.angle_alpha   90.00
_cell.angle_beta   90.00
_cell.angle_gamma   90.00
#
_symmetry.space_group_name_H-M   'P 1'
#
loop_
_entity.id
_entity.type
_entity.pdbx_description
1 polymer ?
#
loop_
_entity_poly.entity_id
_entity_poly.type
_entity_poly.pdbx_seq_one_letter_code
_entity_poly.pdbx_strand_id
1 'polypeptide(L)'
;PRHLQQSEEKLLQLFDNDEKTVLFVSVGKDMNQATEIYATTNQKLSALKEQGLIKEYASASQFLISPQEQQKRLKKWKDYWTNEKQQQVREQLETAAAEYRFRPGSFEPFYQWMNQPFGEYHYTAQGDDLSGKLLNEWQTSADSITMLISQIRISEPNKEAVDQNFNKDPNV
;
A
#
# COMPACT_ATOMS: atom_id res chain seq x y z
N PRO A 1 8.86 31.00 32.11
CA PRO A 1 9.91 30.89 33.15
C PRO A 1 11.16 30.27 32.50
N ARG A 2 12.31 30.92 32.65
CA ARG A 2 13.58 30.52 31.99
C ARG A 2 14.00 29.07 32.26
N HIS A 3 13.67 28.51 33.41
CA HIS A 3 14.01 27.12 33.74
C HIS A 3 13.19 26.08 32.97
N LEU A 4 11.97 26.38 32.52
CA LEU A 4 11.20 25.51 31.64
C LEU A 4 11.84 25.43 30.24
N GLN A 5 12.26 26.58 29.71
CA GLN A 5 12.97 26.61 28.42
C GLN A 5 14.31 25.86 28.48
N GLN A 6 15.07 26.03 29.56
CA GLN A 6 16.32 25.28 29.77
C GLN A 6 16.11 23.78 29.94
N SER A 7 14.99 23.38 30.57
CA SER A 7 14.63 21.97 30.69
C SER A 7 14.18 21.38 29.37
N GLU A 8 13.46 22.15 28.57
CA GLU A 8 13.06 21.78 27.20
C GLU A 8 14.26 21.64 26.27
N GLU A 9 15.19 22.58 26.31
CA GLU A 9 16.45 22.50 25.54
C GLU A 9 17.30 21.29 25.94
N LYS A 10 17.38 20.98 27.26
CA LYS A 10 18.07 19.77 27.72
C LYS A 10 17.37 18.49 27.30
N LEU A 11 16.04 18.46 27.33
CA LEU A 11 15.25 17.32 26.83
C LEU A 11 15.49 17.12 25.33
N LEU A 12 15.44 18.18 24.53
CA LEU A 12 15.71 18.11 23.09
C LEU A 12 17.14 17.61 22.79
N GLN A 13 18.14 18.04 23.57
CA GLN A 13 19.51 17.54 23.46
C GLN A 13 19.67 16.07 23.86
N LEU A 14 18.92 15.60 24.87
CA LEU A 14 18.96 14.21 25.32
C LEU A 14 18.29 13.23 24.37
N PHE A 15 17.30 13.70 23.65
CA PHE A 15 16.53 12.84 22.73
C PHE A 15 17.03 12.87 21.29
N ASP A 16 18.08 13.65 20.97
CA ASP A 16 18.67 13.79 19.62
C ASP A 16 17.58 13.87 18.52
N ASN A 17 16.59 14.74 18.77
CA ASN A 17 15.31 14.71 18.05
C ASN A 17 15.30 15.73 16.90
N ASP A 18 16.33 15.62 16.01
CA ASP A 18 16.34 16.32 14.73
C ASP A 18 15.33 15.72 13.72
N GLU A 19 14.50 14.78 14.19
CA GLU A 19 13.54 14.11 13.33
C GLU A 19 12.24 14.89 13.23
N LYS A 20 11.80 15.10 11.99
CA LYS A 20 10.50 15.69 11.70
C LYS A 20 9.60 14.68 11.02
N THR A 21 8.33 14.73 11.39
CA THR A 21 7.27 14.04 10.68
C THR A 21 6.75 14.96 9.57
N VAL A 22 6.74 14.45 8.34
CA VAL A 22 6.19 15.14 7.18
C VAL A 22 5.09 14.28 6.58
N LEU A 23 4.00 14.93 6.18
CA LEU A 23 2.87 14.28 5.50
C LEU A 23 2.95 14.57 4.01
N PHE A 24 2.86 13.52 3.20
CA PHE A 24 2.66 13.60 1.76
C PHE A 24 1.20 13.29 1.47
N VAL A 25 0.57 14.17 0.70
CA VAL A 25 -0.84 14.04 0.34
C VAL A 25 -0.95 13.87 -1.16
N SER A 26 -1.37 12.69 -1.60
CA SER A 26 -1.67 12.39 -3.00
C SER A 26 -3.12 12.77 -3.29
N VAL A 27 -3.33 13.71 -4.19
CA VAL A 27 -4.64 14.28 -4.48
C VAL A 27 -5.15 13.83 -5.84
N GLY A 28 -6.35 13.27 -5.89
CA GLY A 28 -7.04 12.86 -7.12
C GLY A 28 -8.48 13.34 -7.16
N LYS A 29 -9.04 13.48 -8.36
CA LYS A 29 -10.46 13.80 -8.58
C LYS A 29 -11.40 12.68 -8.10
N ASP A 30 -10.87 11.46 -8.02
CA ASP A 30 -11.57 10.27 -7.56
C ASP A 30 -10.57 9.29 -6.92
N MET A 31 -11.07 8.21 -6.35
CA MET A 31 -10.24 7.20 -5.69
C MET A 31 -9.27 6.51 -6.67
N ASN A 32 -9.65 6.30 -7.92
CA ASN A 32 -8.79 5.66 -8.91
C ASN A 32 -7.58 6.52 -9.22
N GLN A 33 -7.79 7.82 -9.51
CA GLN A 33 -6.69 8.74 -9.75
C GLN A 33 -5.83 8.94 -8.50
N ALA A 34 -6.45 9.08 -7.33
CA ALA A 34 -5.72 9.22 -6.07
C ALA A 34 -4.80 8.01 -5.80
N THR A 35 -5.28 6.77 -6.04
CA THR A 35 -4.47 5.56 -5.84
C THR A 35 -3.35 5.41 -6.86
N GLU A 36 -3.50 5.88 -8.10
CA GLU A 36 -2.41 5.91 -9.09
C GLU A 36 -1.29 6.86 -8.65
N ILE A 37 -1.64 8.08 -8.26
CA ILE A 37 -0.69 9.08 -7.73
C ILE A 37 -0.03 8.54 -6.47
N TYR A 38 -0.82 7.97 -5.55
CA TYR A 38 -0.35 7.40 -4.30
C TYR A 38 0.66 6.25 -4.52
N ALA A 39 0.41 5.38 -5.49
CA ALA A 39 1.33 4.31 -5.86
C ALA A 39 2.68 4.89 -6.34
N THR A 40 2.66 5.91 -7.19
CA THR A 40 3.87 6.60 -7.67
C THR A 40 4.62 7.28 -6.52
N THR A 41 3.90 8.01 -5.65
CA THR A 41 4.46 8.65 -4.45
C THR A 41 5.16 7.63 -3.57
N ASN A 42 4.50 6.50 -3.29
CA ASN A 42 5.08 5.47 -2.42
C ASN A 42 6.30 4.76 -3.04
N GLN A 43 6.37 4.62 -4.37
CA GLN A 43 7.57 4.14 -5.05
C GLN A 43 8.75 5.11 -4.83
N LYS A 44 8.52 6.42 -4.96
CA LYS A 44 9.54 7.44 -4.66
C LYS A 44 9.98 7.39 -3.19
N LEU A 45 9.03 7.30 -2.25
CA LEU A 45 9.33 7.20 -0.82
C LEU A 45 10.16 5.94 -0.49
N SER A 46 9.86 4.81 -1.13
CA SER A 46 10.66 3.58 -0.98
C SER A 46 12.09 3.79 -1.46
N ALA A 47 12.28 4.40 -2.63
CA ALA A 47 13.59 4.70 -3.17
C ALA A 47 14.38 5.67 -2.27
N LEU A 48 13.73 6.71 -1.72
CA LEU A 48 14.37 7.66 -0.80
C LEU A 48 14.77 6.99 0.52
N LYS A 49 13.99 6.00 0.99
CA LYS A 49 14.34 5.19 2.16
C LYS A 49 15.58 4.34 1.88
N GLU A 50 15.63 3.67 0.72
CA GLU A 50 16.80 2.88 0.31
C GLU A 50 18.08 3.72 0.17
N GLN A 51 17.93 5.01 -0.22
CA GLN A 51 19.01 5.97 -0.26
C GLN A 51 19.40 6.57 1.11
N GLY A 52 18.67 6.24 2.16
CA GLY A 52 18.90 6.76 3.52
C GLY A 52 18.48 8.21 3.72
N LEU A 53 17.75 8.82 2.77
CA LEU A 53 17.25 10.20 2.86
C LEU A 53 16.04 10.32 3.79
N ILE A 54 15.25 9.27 3.90
CA ILE A 54 14.19 9.15 4.91
C ILE A 54 14.47 7.96 5.81
N LYS A 55 14.15 8.08 7.09
CA LYS A 55 14.35 6.98 8.08
C LYS A 55 13.26 5.95 7.98
N GLU A 56 12.04 6.40 7.99
CA GLU A 56 10.85 5.55 7.94
C GLU A 56 9.75 6.23 7.14
N TYR A 57 8.88 5.42 6.56
CA TYR A 57 7.61 5.90 6.07
C TYR A 57 6.49 4.90 6.41
N ALA A 58 5.31 5.44 6.64
CA ALA A 58 4.08 4.70 6.85
C ALA A 58 3.08 5.11 5.77
N SER A 59 2.39 4.14 5.21
CA SER A 59 1.40 4.36 4.17
C SER A 59 0.42 3.20 4.08
N ALA A 60 -0.75 3.45 3.52
CA ALA A 60 -1.74 2.42 3.20
C ALA A 60 -1.50 1.74 1.82
N SER A 61 -0.36 1.98 1.17
CA SER A 61 -0.08 1.51 -0.20
C SER A 61 -0.10 -0.03 -0.35
N GLN A 62 0.10 -0.77 0.74
CA GLN A 62 0.00 -2.23 0.73
C GLN A 62 -1.46 -2.71 0.59
N PHE A 63 -2.41 -1.90 1.02
CA PHE A 63 -3.85 -2.19 0.98
C PHE A 63 -4.56 -1.50 -0.18
N LEU A 64 -4.01 -0.38 -0.65
CA LEU A 64 -4.52 0.41 -1.77
C LEU A 64 -3.74 0.08 -3.04
N ILE A 65 -4.30 -0.81 -3.85
CA ILE A 65 -3.69 -1.23 -5.12
C ILE A 65 -4.35 -0.42 -6.24
N SER A 66 -3.54 0.31 -7.03
CA SER A 66 -4.06 1.11 -8.13
C SER A 66 -4.72 0.23 -9.21
N PRO A 67 -5.68 0.77 -9.99
CA PRO A 67 -6.32 0.03 -11.08
C PRO A 67 -5.32 -0.58 -12.06
N GLN A 68 -4.27 0.13 -12.43
CA GLN A 68 -3.22 -0.38 -13.33
C GLN A 68 -2.49 -1.60 -12.72
N GLU A 69 -2.14 -1.53 -11.45
CA GLU A 69 -1.48 -2.66 -10.78
C GLU A 69 -2.44 -3.83 -10.57
N GLN A 70 -3.74 -3.58 -10.33
CA GLN A 70 -4.76 -4.62 -10.30
C GLN A 70 -4.86 -5.35 -11.63
N GLN A 71 -4.98 -4.63 -12.74
CA GLN A 71 -5.02 -5.21 -14.09
C GLN A 71 -3.77 -6.03 -14.39
N LYS A 72 -2.60 -5.53 -14.01
CA LYS A 72 -1.32 -6.25 -14.18
C LYS A 72 -1.29 -7.55 -13.39
N ARG A 73 -1.80 -7.57 -12.16
CA ARG A 73 -1.89 -8.78 -11.33
C ARG A 73 -2.92 -9.76 -11.88
N LEU A 74 -4.08 -9.27 -12.31
CA LEU A 74 -5.11 -10.09 -12.95
C LEU A 74 -4.61 -10.73 -14.24
N LYS A 75 -3.85 -9.99 -15.05
CA LYS A 75 -3.22 -10.54 -16.25
C LYS A 75 -2.22 -11.65 -15.89
N LYS A 76 -1.30 -11.40 -14.95
CA LYS A 76 -0.35 -12.42 -14.49
C LYS A 76 -1.05 -13.67 -13.93
N TRP A 77 -2.16 -13.49 -13.22
CA TRP A 77 -2.97 -14.60 -12.72
C TRP A 77 -3.53 -15.44 -13.86
N LYS A 78 -4.17 -14.79 -14.86
CA LYS A 78 -4.73 -15.47 -16.03
C LYS A 78 -3.66 -16.15 -16.88
N ASP A 79 -2.51 -15.50 -17.08
CA ASP A 79 -1.40 -16.04 -17.84
C ASP A 79 -0.77 -17.26 -17.15
N TYR A 80 -0.75 -17.29 -15.83
CA TYR A 80 -0.23 -18.41 -15.03
C TYR A 80 -1.19 -19.58 -14.96
N TRP A 81 -2.48 -19.32 -14.71
CA TRP A 81 -3.50 -20.35 -14.52
C TRP A 81 -4.21 -20.68 -15.84
N THR A 82 -3.44 -21.24 -16.80
CA THR A 82 -4.03 -21.80 -18.03
C THR A 82 -4.85 -23.05 -17.72
N ASN A 83 -5.74 -23.45 -18.62
CA ASN A 83 -6.52 -24.68 -18.46
C ASN A 83 -5.64 -25.92 -18.25
N GLU A 84 -4.52 -26.02 -18.97
CA GLU A 84 -3.54 -27.10 -18.83
C GLU A 84 -2.93 -27.11 -17.43
N LYS A 85 -2.56 -25.93 -16.91
CA LYS A 85 -1.99 -25.80 -15.57
C LYS A 85 -2.98 -26.18 -14.49
N GLN A 86 -4.22 -25.75 -14.63
CA GLN A 86 -5.30 -26.11 -13.71
C GLN A 86 -5.56 -27.62 -13.71
N GLN A 87 -5.61 -28.23 -14.88
CA GLN A 87 -5.77 -29.68 -15.02
C GLN A 87 -4.60 -30.43 -14.37
N GLN A 88 -3.36 -30.02 -14.63
CA GLN A 88 -2.16 -30.61 -14.04
C GLN A 88 -2.19 -30.56 -12.51
N VAL A 89 -2.55 -29.39 -11.93
CA VAL A 89 -2.66 -29.23 -10.47
C VAL A 89 -3.77 -30.11 -9.91
N ARG A 90 -4.93 -30.19 -10.57
CA ARG A 90 -6.01 -31.09 -10.17
C ARG A 90 -5.56 -32.54 -10.12
N GLU A 91 -4.93 -33.04 -11.18
CA GLU A 91 -4.43 -34.43 -11.25
C GLU A 91 -3.41 -34.74 -10.15
N GLN A 92 -2.48 -33.81 -9.90
CA GLN A 92 -1.46 -33.96 -8.85
C GLN A 92 -2.09 -33.98 -7.45
N LEU A 93 -3.07 -33.10 -7.19
CA LEU A 93 -3.75 -33.05 -5.89
C LEU A 93 -4.63 -34.28 -5.67
N GLU A 94 -5.35 -34.77 -6.68
CA GLU A 94 -6.17 -35.99 -6.57
C GLU A 94 -5.27 -37.23 -6.33
N THR A 95 -4.12 -37.32 -7.00
CA THR A 95 -3.17 -38.39 -6.79
C THR A 95 -2.62 -38.38 -5.36
N ALA A 96 -2.17 -37.23 -4.89
CA ALA A 96 -1.68 -37.05 -3.52
C ALA A 96 -2.80 -37.30 -2.49
N ALA A 97 -4.01 -36.83 -2.76
CA ALA A 97 -5.18 -37.05 -1.90
C ALA A 97 -5.47 -38.55 -1.68
N ALA A 98 -5.38 -39.33 -2.75
CA ALA A 98 -5.59 -40.79 -2.67
C ALA A 98 -4.48 -41.45 -1.83
N GLU A 99 -3.22 -41.06 -2.01
CA GLU A 99 -2.09 -41.58 -1.23
C GLU A 99 -2.21 -41.28 0.27
N TYR A 100 -2.58 -40.03 0.61
CA TYR A 100 -2.72 -39.60 2.01
C TYR A 100 -4.14 -39.83 2.59
N ARG A 101 -5.00 -40.55 1.90
CA ARG A 101 -6.36 -40.93 2.35
C ARG A 101 -7.27 -39.73 2.67
N PHE A 102 -7.16 -38.65 1.91
CA PHE A 102 -8.14 -37.58 1.98
C PHE A 102 -9.50 -38.07 1.44
N ARG A 103 -10.56 -37.45 1.93
CA ARG A 103 -11.90 -37.76 1.41
C ARG A 103 -12.01 -37.25 -0.03
N PRO A 104 -12.69 -37.98 -0.93
CA PRO A 104 -13.00 -37.47 -2.26
C PRO A 104 -13.68 -36.09 -2.19
N GLY A 105 -13.26 -35.17 -3.05
CA GLY A 105 -13.80 -33.80 -3.08
C GLY A 105 -13.23 -32.85 -2.03
N SER A 106 -12.24 -33.23 -1.22
CA SER A 106 -11.64 -32.36 -0.21
C SER A 106 -11.07 -31.06 -0.80
N PHE A 107 -10.65 -31.07 -2.05
CA PHE A 107 -10.08 -29.90 -2.74
C PHE A 107 -11.08 -29.17 -3.64
N GLU A 108 -12.34 -29.58 -3.68
CA GLU A 108 -13.36 -28.92 -4.51
C GLU A 108 -13.52 -27.41 -4.22
N PRO A 109 -13.50 -26.92 -2.95
CA PRO A 109 -13.52 -25.49 -2.66
C PRO A 109 -12.33 -24.73 -3.26
N PHE A 110 -11.15 -25.35 -3.30
CA PHE A 110 -9.96 -24.76 -3.93
C PHE A 110 -10.12 -24.67 -5.45
N TYR A 111 -10.66 -25.70 -6.10
CA TYR A 111 -10.89 -25.67 -7.54
C TYR A 111 -11.96 -24.62 -7.92
N GLN A 112 -13.01 -24.49 -7.13
CA GLN A 112 -14.02 -23.45 -7.32
C GLN A 112 -13.42 -22.06 -7.15
N TRP A 113 -12.59 -21.85 -6.13
CA TRP A 113 -11.88 -20.58 -5.93
C TRP A 113 -10.93 -20.27 -7.09
N MET A 114 -10.16 -21.23 -7.57
CA MET A 114 -9.23 -21.07 -8.68
C MET A 114 -9.94 -20.66 -9.99
N ASN A 115 -11.16 -21.14 -10.18
CA ASN A 115 -11.98 -20.86 -11.36
C ASN A 115 -12.84 -19.59 -11.24
N GLN A 116 -12.80 -18.89 -10.11
CA GLN A 116 -13.58 -17.66 -9.96
C GLN A 116 -13.13 -16.59 -10.95
N PRO A 117 -14.08 -15.84 -11.53
CA PRO A 117 -13.78 -14.70 -12.37
C PRO A 117 -13.31 -13.53 -11.49
N PHE A 118 -12.03 -13.52 -11.17
CA PHE A 118 -11.45 -12.37 -10.46
C PHE A 118 -11.55 -11.12 -11.34
N GLY A 119 -12.04 -10.03 -10.75
CA GLY A 119 -12.18 -8.71 -11.38
C GLY A 119 -11.46 -7.63 -10.60
N GLU A 120 -11.56 -6.40 -11.09
CA GLU A 120 -11.03 -5.24 -10.40
C GLU A 120 -11.86 -4.96 -9.13
N TYR A 121 -11.16 -4.60 -8.07
CA TYR A 121 -11.77 -4.14 -6.83
C TYR A 121 -11.90 -2.62 -6.85
N HIS A 122 -13.09 -2.12 -6.58
CA HIS A 122 -13.37 -0.69 -6.47
C HIS A 122 -13.42 -0.27 -5.01
N TYR A 123 -12.47 0.57 -4.59
CA TYR A 123 -12.47 1.11 -3.24
C TYR A 123 -13.59 2.14 -3.08
N THR A 124 -14.35 2.02 -1.99
CA THR A 124 -15.35 2.99 -1.61
C THR A 124 -14.89 3.77 -0.38
N ALA A 125 -14.91 5.10 -0.46
CA ALA A 125 -14.42 5.98 0.61
C ALA A 125 -15.19 5.86 1.93
N GLN A 126 -16.38 5.21 1.94
CA GLN A 126 -17.27 5.10 3.09
C GLN A 126 -17.78 3.67 3.31
N GLY A 127 -17.06 2.67 2.83
CA GLY A 127 -17.45 1.27 3.01
C GLY A 127 -17.37 0.83 4.48
N ASP A 128 -18.43 0.17 4.96
CA ASP A 128 -18.42 -0.52 6.27
C ASP A 128 -17.54 -1.79 6.25
N ASP A 129 -16.93 -2.07 5.11
CA ASP A 129 -16.01 -3.18 4.95
C ASP A 129 -14.68 -2.92 5.69
N LEU A 130 -13.88 -3.97 5.80
CA LEU A 130 -12.60 -3.92 6.50
C LEU A 130 -11.66 -2.87 5.88
N SER A 131 -11.72 -2.68 4.55
CA SER A 131 -10.89 -1.70 3.85
C SER A 131 -11.27 -0.27 4.22
N GLY A 132 -12.54 0.08 4.29
CA GLY A 132 -13.00 1.41 4.72
C GLY A 132 -12.53 1.74 6.14
N LYS A 133 -12.63 0.80 7.07
CA LYS A 133 -12.19 1.00 8.46
C LYS A 133 -10.68 1.17 8.61
N LEU A 134 -9.89 0.39 7.87
CA LEU A 134 -8.43 0.48 7.90
C LEU A 134 -7.91 1.75 7.22
N LEU A 135 -8.66 2.28 6.25
CA LEU A 135 -8.22 3.41 5.44
C LEU A 135 -8.66 4.77 5.98
N ASN A 136 -9.58 4.81 6.95
CA ASN A 136 -10.12 6.06 7.49
C ASN A 136 -9.04 7.04 8.01
N GLU A 137 -7.92 6.53 8.49
CA GLU A 137 -6.80 7.37 8.95
C GLU A 137 -5.89 7.85 7.80
N TRP A 138 -5.96 7.21 6.63
CA TRP A 138 -5.07 7.43 5.50
C TRP A 138 -5.75 8.10 4.32
N GLN A 139 -7.06 8.30 4.40
CA GLN A 139 -7.84 8.92 3.33
C GLN A 139 -8.78 9.99 3.88
N THR A 140 -9.01 11.00 3.06
CA THR A 140 -10.11 11.96 3.26
C THR A 140 -10.69 12.33 1.90
N SER A 141 -11.97 12.69 1.87
CA SER A 141 -12.65 13.15 0.66
C SER A 141 -13.48 14.38 0.99
N ALA A 142 -13.35 15.41 0.16
CA ALA A 142 -14.14 16.62 0.24
C ALA A 142 -14.38 17.16 -1.17
N ASP A 143 -15.60 17.60 -1.45
CA ASP A 143 -15.98 18.32 -2.69
C ASP A 143 -15.47 17.65 -4.00
N SER A 144 -15.63 16.34 -4.13
CA SER A 144 -15.17 15.57 -5.30
C SER A 144 -13.65 15.43 -5.43
N ILE A 145 -12.92 15.61 -4.34
CA ILE A 145 -11.47 15.37 -4.26
C ILE A 145 -11.23 14.24 -3.27
N THR A 146 -10.40 13.27 -3.67
CA THR A 146 -9.91 12.22 -2.78
C THR A 146 -8.44 12.46 -2.48
N MET A 147 -8.08 12.39 -1.21
CA MET A 147 -6.73 12.59 -0.69
C MET A 147 -6.27 11.33 0.02
N LEU A 148 -5.07 10.85 -0.32
CA LEU A 148 -4.42 9.73 0.34
C LEU A 148 -3.12 10.21 0.98
N ILE A 149 -2.91 9.81 2.23
CA ILE A 149 -1.84 10.33 3.08
C ILE A 149 -0.75 9.29 3.23
N SER A 150 0.50 9.71 3.09
CA SER A 150 1.71 8.98 3.53
C SER A 150 2.45 9.82 4.54
N GLN A 151 2.96 9.19 5.57
CA GLN A 151 3.72 9.85 6.63
C GLN A 151 5.18 9.40 6.56
N ILE A 152 6.11 10.34 6.61
CA ILE A 152 7.54 10.04 6.66
C ILE A 152 8.21 10.65 7.89
N ARG A 153 9.32 10.04 8.30
CA ARG A 153 10.24 10.58 9.31
C ARG A 153 11.57 10.90 8.64
N ILE A 154 11.95 12.16 8.71
CA ILE A 154 13.20 12.68 8.12
C ILE A 154 14.02 13.43 9.17
N SER A 155 15.34 13.46 8.99
CA SER A 155 16.21 14.40 9.69
C SER A 155 16.17 15.77 8.99
N GLU A 156 16.33 16.85 9.74
CA GLU A 156 16.32 18.22 9.20
C GLU A 156 17.31 18.42 8.03
N PRO A 157 18.57 17.91 8.08
CA PRO A 157 19.49 18.04 6.95
C PRO A 157 19.00 17.43 5.63
N ASN A 158 18.16 16.40 5.70
CA ASN A 158 17.66 15.70 4.51
C ASN A 158 16.40 16.33 3.90
N LYS A 159 15.78 17.30 4.58
CA LYS A 159 14.51 17.90 4.16
C LYS A 159 14.59 18.49 2.77
N GLU A 160 15.62 19.31 2.50
CA GLU A 160 15.77 19.95 1.19
C GLU A 160 15.96 18.92 0.05
N ALA A 161 16.73 17.87 0.29
CA ALA A 161 16.92 16.79 -0.68
C ALA A 161 15.63 16.02 -0.97
N VAL A 162 14.81 15.80 0.04
CA VAL A 162 13.48 15.16 -0.13
C VAL A 162 12.55 16.10 -0.89
N ASP A 163 12.45 17.37 -0.52
CA ASP A 163 11.62 18.37 -1.19
C ASP A 163 11.95 18.48 -2.69
N GLN A 164 13.24 18.47 -3.07
CA GLN A 164 13.67 18.54 -4.46
C GLN A 164 13.20 17.33 -5.31
N ASN A 165 13.01 16.18 -4.69
CA ASN A 165 12.49 14.98 -5.37
C ASN A 165 10.99 15.05 -5.67
N PHE A 166 10.24 15.90 -4.96
CA PHE A 166 8.78 16.04 -5.11
C PHE A 166 8.36 17.36 -5.78
N ASN A 167 9.14 18.44 -5.65
CA ASN A 167 8.81 19.76 -6.20
C ASN A 167 8.64 19.80 -7.75
N LYS A 168 8.96 18.73 -8.44
CA LYS A 168 8.76 18.58 -9.89
C LYS A 168 7.46 17.85 -10.25
N ASP A 169 6.70 17.40 -9.26
CA ASP A 169 5.48 16.63 -9.48
C ASP A 169 4.25 17.45 -9.05
N PRO A 170 3.46 17.99 -9.99
CA PRO A 170 2.33 18.85 -9.68
C PRO A 170 1.17 18.15 -8.95
N ASN A 171 1.25 16.84 -8.75
CA ASN A 171 0.19 16.01 -8.15
C ASN A 171 0.54 15.51 -6.73
N VAL A 172 1.65 15.94 -6.17
CA VAL A 172 2.12 15.56 -4.82
C VAL A 172 2.42 16.80 -4.00
#